data_8dcb1ba58756563c26976dd1c87e683e
#
_entry.id   8dcb1ba58756563c26976dd1c87e683e
#
_cell.length_a   1.000
_cell.length_b   1.000
_cell.length_c   1.000
_cell.angle_alpha   90.00
_cell.angle_beta   90.00
_cell.angle_gamma   90.00
#
_symmetry.space_group_name_H-M   'P 1'
#
loop_
_entity.id
_entity.type
_entity.pdbx_description
1 polymer ?
#
loop_
_entity_poly.entity_id
_entity_poly.type
_entity_poly.pdbx_seq_one_letter_code
_entity_poly.pdbx_strand_id
1 'polypeptide(L)'
;MIIWIASYPKSGNTWLRAMISTYYYSKDGIFDQNLLKKIDQFPTNKYLKDYSFDKNIPGETCKYWIKAQEKINLDKKVKFFKTHNVFGKLNNSDFTNNQNSIGCIYVVRDPRNVITSLKNHYQLNNEQAFSWMTNEKNFIYNILEFDQLGYSDFQFISSWSTNYKSWNVQKKIPVKLIKYEDLLNSTYAVFFEIIKFISKITNNSESINKDRIKKTLKSTTFDALKKNEQEHGFSEAVRDREDRNKKVPFFNLGPKNDWKKILDEEFREKIQKVFEKDLNDLNYK
;
A
#
# COMPACT_ATOMS: atom_id res chain seq x y z
N MET A 1 2.06 14.86 12.46
CA MET A 1 0.75 14.45 11.90
C MET A 1 0.96 13.51 10.73
N ILE A 2 0.13 12.48 10.60
CA ILE A 2 0.33 11.40 9.62
C ILE A 2 -0.45 11.65 8.33
N ILE A 3 0.20 11.42 7.19
CA ILE A 3 -0.43 11.25 5.87
C ILE A 3 -0.25 9.77 5.48
N TRP A 4 -1.35 9.08 5.27
CA TRP A 4 -1.32 7.68 4.89
C TRP A 4 -1.13 7.50 3.39
N ILE A 5 -0.31 6.51 3.01
CA ILE A 5 -0.27 5.91 1.68
C ILE A 5 -0.88 4.52 1.84
N ALA A 6 -2.19 4.44 1.60
CA ALA A 6 -2.95 3.23 1.87
C ALA A 6 -3.34 2.51 0.58
N SER A 7 -3.48 1.21 0.65
CA SER A 7 -3.96 0.37 -0.46
C SER A 7 -4.22 -1.05 0.01
N TYR A 8 -5.02 -1.79 -0.73
CA TYR A 8 -4.97 -3.25 -0.65
C TYR A 8 -3.59 -3.75 -1.14
N PRO A 9 -3.06 -4.89 -0.63
CA PRO A 9 -1.79 -5.44 -1.12
C PRO A 9 -1.76 -5.57 -2.65
N LYS A 10 -0.59 -5.32 -3.27
CA LYS A 10 -0.34 -5.43 -4.72
C LYS A 10 -1.10 -4.43 -5.62
N SER A 11 -1.63 -3.36 -5.05
CA SER A 11 -2.35 -2.29 -5.79
C SER A 11 -1.46 -1.12 -6.25
N GLY A 12 -0.12 -1.20 -6.12
CA GLY A 12 0.79 -0.15 -6.59
C GLY A 12 1.32 0.79 -5.49
N ASN A 13 1.10 0.46 -4.21
CA ASN A 13 1.58 1.25 -3.06
C ASN A 13 3.08 1.58 -3.14
N THR A 14 3.92 0.59 -3.42
CA THR A 14 5.38 0.76 -3.49
C THR A 14 5.80 1.73 -4.59
N TRP A 15 5.13 1.70 -5.76
CA TRP A 15 5.40 2.64 -6.83
C TRP A 15 5.05 4.08 -6.43
N LEU A 16 3.85 4.30 -5.89
CA LEU A 16 3.45 5.61 -5.38
C LEU A 16 4.39 6.08 -4.26
N ARG A 17 4.77 5.18 -3.34
CA ARG A 17 5.71 5.47 -2.27
C ARG A 17 7.09 5.88 -2.79
N ALA A 18 7.58 5.22 -3.85
CA ALA A 18 8.81 5.60 -4.51
C ALA A 18 8.74 7.04 -5.08
N MET A 19 7.65 7.39 -5.75
CA MET A 19 7.43 8.75 -6.25
C MET A 19 7.37 9.78 -5.12
N ILE A 20 6.57 9.55 -4.08
CA ILE A 20 6.41 10.48 -2.96
C ILE A 20 7.72 10.62 -2.19
N SER A 21 8.41 9.53 -1.88
CA SER A 21 9.68 9.58 -1.16
C SER A 21 10.76 10.31 -1.97
N THR A 22 10.82 10.10 -3.28
CA THR A 22 11.75 10.81 -4.16
C THR A 22 11.43 12.30 -4.23
N TYR A 23 10.17 12.66 -4.40
CA TYR A 23 9.78 14.05 -4.49
C TYR A 23 10.08 14.83 -3.19
N TYR A 24 9.79 14.27 -2.03
CA TYR A 24 9.93 14.98 -0.74
C TYR A 24 11.31 14.84 -0.10
N TYR A 25 12.02 13.73 -0.29
CA TYR A 25 13.20 13.41 0.49
C TYR A 25 14.51 13.28 -0.30
N SER A 26 14.47 13.19 -1.65
CA SER A 26 15.71 13.23 -2.43
C SER A 26 16.31 14.63 -2.43
N LYS A 27 17.60 14.76 -2.72
CA LYS A 27 18.26 16.07 -2.90
C LYS A 27 17.92 16.69 -4.25
N ASP A 28 17.82 15.88 -5.29
CA ASP A 28 17.82 16.27 -6.72
C ASP A 28 16.60 15.84 -7.52
N GLY A 29 15.67 15.10 -6.89
CA GLY A 29 14.49 14.51 -7.55
C GLY A 29 14.79 13.16 -8.21
N ILE A 30 15.93 12.52 -7.90
CA ILE A 30 16.31 11.20 -8.43
C ILE A 30 16.05 10.13 -7.36
N PHE A 31 15.50 8.99 -7.79
CA PHE A 31 15.19 7.88 -6.90
C PHE A 31 16.46 7.15 -6.45
N ASP A 32 16.52 6.89 -5.17
CA ASP A 32 17.41 5.93 -4.51
C ASP A 32 16.55 5.02 -3.61
N GLN A 33 16.88 3.73 -3.57
CA GLN A 33 16.08 2.74 -2.81
C GLN A 33 16.00 3.06 -1.30
N ASN A 34 17.01 3.72 -0.74
CA ASN A 34 16.99 4.12 0.67
C ASN A 34 15.93 5.19 0.97
N LEU A 35 15.45 5.91 -0.04
CA LEU A 35 14.34 6.87 0.11
C LEU A 35 13.05 6.18 0.53
N LEU A 36 12.82 4.91 0.16
CA LEU A 36 11.67 4.15 0.62
C LEU A 36 11.64 3.98 2.14
N LYS A 37 12.79 3.94 2.80
CA LYS A 37 12.92 3.88 4.26
C LYS A 37 12.46 5.16 4.98
N LYS A 38 12.28 6.28 4.22
CA LYS A 38 11.72 7.53 4.76
C LYS A 38 10.22 7.48 4.96
N ILE A 39 9.55 6.49 4.37
CA ILE A 39 8.12 6.23 4.51
C ILE A 39 7.96 4.84 5.09
N ASP A 40 7.91 4.78 6.41
CA ASP A 40 7.76 3.53 7.15
C ASP A 40 6.36 2.92 6.98
N GLN A 41 6.26 1.65 7.29
CA GLN A 41 4.99 0.96 7.43
C GLN A 41 4.45 1.12 8.86
N PHE A 42 3.13 1.25 8.98
CA PHE A 42 2.41 1.15 10.25
C PHE A 42 1.15 0.28 10.07
N PRO A 43 0.84 -0.64 10.98
CA PRO A 43 1.58 -1.00 12.22
C PRO A 43 2.86 -1.78 11.93
N THR A 44 3.85 -1.65 12.80
CA THR A 44 5.04 -2.52 12.86
C THR A 44 5.58 -2.59 14.28
N ASN A 45 6.35 -3.64 14.58
CA ASN A 45 7.02 -3.81 15.87
C ASN A 45 7.85 -2.59 16.29
N LYS A 46 8.45 -1.88 15.33
CA LYS A 46 9.20 -0.64 15.59
C LYS A 46 8.46 0.37 16.46
N TYR A 47 7.14 0.50 16.27
CA TYR A 47 6.29 1.47 16.96
C TYR A 47 5.50 0.86 18.12
N LEU A 48 5.47 -0.46 18.22
CA LEU A 48 4.64 -1.21 19.16
C LEU A 48 5.43 -1.94 20.25
N LYS A 49 6.74 -2.11 20.08
CA LYS A 49 7.62 -2.89 20.98
C LYS A 49 7.64 -2.42 22.45
N ASP A 50 7.31 -1.16 22.71
CA ASP A 50 7.30 -0.59 24.07
C ASP A 50 5.99 -0.87 24.82
N TYR A 51 5.02 -1.54 24.17
CA TYR A 51 3.73 -1.89 24.75
C TYR A 51 3.69 -3.38 25.10
N SER A 52 2.97 -3.71 26.18
CA SER A 52 2.79 -5.11 26.60
C SER A 52 1.58 -5.73 25.89
N PHE A 53 1.83 -6.76 25.06
CA PHE A 53 0.81 -7.54 24.37
C PHE A 53 1.31 -8.97 24.14
N ASP A 54 0.39 -9.92 23.99
CA ASP A 54 0.73 -11.27 23.58
C ASP A 54 0.98 -11.31 22.06
N LYS A 55 2.24 -11.50 21.68
CA LYS A 55 2.66 -11.56 20.27
C LYS A 55 2.10 -12.74 19.49
N ASN A 56 1.54 -13.76 20.18
CA ASN A 56 0.97 -14.94 19.57
C ASN A 56 -0.53 -14.77 19.22
N ILE A 57 -1.15 -13.67 19.62
CA ILE A 57 -2.57 -13.39 19.38
C ILE A 57 -2.70 -12.38 18.23
N PRO A 58 -3.29 -12.77 17.07
CA PRO A 58 -3.51 -11.84 15.96
C PRO A 58 -4.37 -10.64 16.39
N GLY A 59 -3.93 -9.44 16.07
CA GLY A 59 -4.66 -8.21 16.39
C GLY A 59 -4.57 -7.72 17.83
N GLU A 60 -3.81 -8.36 18.72
CA GLU A 60 -3.61 -7.88 20.09
C GLU A 60 -2.99 -6.48 20.14
N THR A 61 -2.19 -6.12 19.15
CA THR A 61 -1.56 -4.80 19.02
C THR A 61 -2.54 -3.67 18.73
N CYS A 62 -3.76 -3.96 18.25
CA CYS A 62 -4.71 -2.92 17.82
C CYS A 62 -5.09 -1.94 18.94
N LYS A 63 -5.13 -2.38 20.19
CA LYS A 63 -5.42 -1.55 21.37
C LYS A 63 -4.40 -0.43 21.60
N TYR A 64 -3.24 -0.50 20.94
CA TYR A 64 -2.17 0.49 21.06
C TYR A 64 -1.97 1.36 19.81
N TRP A 65 -2.71 1.12 18.71
CA TRP A 65 -2.50 1.85 17.47
C TRP A 65 -2.62 3.38 17.63
N ILE A 66 -3.63 3.85 18.34
CA ILE A 66 -3.82 5.29 18.59
C ILE A 66 -2.68 5.83 19.44
N LYS A 67 -2.33 5.18 20.55
CA LYS A 67 -1.24 5.61 21.45
C LYS A 67 0.11 5.65 20.74
N ALA A 68 0.39 4.67 19.86
CA ALA A 68 1.61 4.66 19.06
C ALA A 68 1.65 5.82 18.06
N GLN A 69 0.53 6.16 17.44
CA GLN A 69 0.42 7.31 16.53
C GLN A 69 0.57 8.65 17.30
N GLU A 70 0.01 8.77 18.49
CA GLU A 70 0.23 9.93 19.37
C GLU A 70 1.73 10.11 19.67
N LYS A 71 2.44 9.02 20.02
CA LYS A 71 3.89 9.04 20.22
C LYS A 71 4.66 9.43 18.96
N ILE A 72 4.25 8.93 17.79
CA ILE A 72 4.82 9.32 16.49
C ILE A 72 4.66 10.82 16.23
N ASN A 73 3.57 11.42 16.67
CA ASN A 73 3.20 12.81 16.40
C ASN A 73 3.73 13.83 17.41
N LEU A 74 4.46 13.43 18.44
CA LEU A 74 4.98 14.33 19.49
C LEU A 74 5.82 15.49 18.95
N ASP A 75 6.56 15.27 17.85
CA ASP A 75 7.37 16.32 17.22
C ASP A 75 6.57 17.27 16.32
N LYS A 76 5.25 17.06 16.18
CA LYS A 76 4.31 17.85 15.37
C LYS A 76 4.66 17.96 13.88
N LYS A 77 5.61 17.16 13.39
CA LYS A 77 5.99 17.16 11.96
C LYS A 77 5.03 16.32 11.14
N VAL A 78 4.87 16.68 9.87
CA VAL A 78 4.15 15.84 8.89
C VAL A 78 5.03 14.65 8.51
N LYS A 79 4.44 13.46 8.55
CA LYS A 79 5.12 12.20 8.21
C LYS A 79 4.22 11.36 7.30
N PHE A 80 4.84 10.70 6.33
CA PHE A 80 4.14 9.72 5.51
C PHE A 80 4.32 8.33 6.11
N PHE A 81 3.24 7.55 6.09
CA PHE A 81 3.27 6.13 6.46
C PHE A 81 2.54 5.27 5.43
N LYS A 82 3.14 4.13 5.09
CA LYS A 82 2.50 3.08 4.31
C LYS A 82 1.61 2.23 5.22
N THR A 83 0.43 1.84 4.71
CA THR A 83 -0.41 0.83 5.36
C THR A 83 -1.24 0.03 4.36
N HIS A 84 -1.56 -1.20 4.73
CA HIS A 84 -2.59 -2.01 4.07
C HIS A 84 -3.82 -2.22 4.98
N ASN A 85 -3.80 -1.64 6.17
CA ASN A 85 -4.89 -1.77 7.13
C ASN A 85 -6.17 -1.09 6.60
N VAL A 86 -7.33 -1.65 6.95
CA VAL A 86 -8.62 -0.97 6.74
C VAL A 86 -8.71 0.29 7.58
N PHE A 87 -9.50 1.26 7.14
CA PHE A 87 -9.92 2.38 7.99
C PHE A 87 -11.15 1.96 8.80
N GLY A 88 -10.96 1.57 10.05
CA GLY A 88 -12.05 1.04 10.85
C GLY A 88 -11.64 0.66 12.26
N LYS A 89 -12.48 -0.12 12.88
CA LYS A 89 -12.24 -0.67 14.23
C LYS A 89 -11.94 -2.16 14.15
N LEU A 90 -10.99 -2.58 14.96
CA LEU A 90 -10.75 -3.98 15.28
C LEU A 90 -10.70 -4.13 16.81
N ASN A 91 -11.41 -5.11 17.34
CA ASN A 91 -11.49 -5.33 18.80
C ASN A 91 -11.79 -4.01 19.58
N ASN A 92 -12.75 -3.22 19.12
CA ASN A 92 -13.15 -1.91 19.64
C ASN A 92 -12.06 -0.81 19.57
N SER A 93 -10.94 -1.04 18.91
CA SER A 93 -9.85 -0.07 18.73
C SER A 93 -9.87 0.51 17.32
N ASP A 94 -9.91 1.85 17.20
CA ASP A 94 -9.79 2.52 15.92
C ASP A 94 -8.36 2.35 15.34
N PHE A 95 -8.25 2.14 14.03
CA PHE A 95 -6.95 2.14 13.37
C PHE A 95 -6.27 3.50 13.45
N THR A 96 -7.01 4.57 13.17
CA THR A 96 -6.54 5.95 13.26
C THR A 96 -7.71 6.91 13.46
N ASN A 97 -7.40 8.17 13.77
CA ASN A 97 -8.38 9.24 13.95
C ASN A 97 -7.88 10.58 13.36
N ASN A 98 -8.72 11.62 13.39
CA ASN A 98 -8.40 12.95 12.89
C ASN A 98 -7.42 13.74 13.77
N GLN A 99 -7.20 13.34 15.03
CA GLN A 99 -6.17 13.94 15.88
C GLN A 99 -4.77 13.49 15.46
N ASN A 100 -4.64 12.28 14.93
CA ASN A 100 -3.35 11.70 14.54
C ASN A 100 -3.05 11.82 13.05
N SER A 101 -4.08 11.92 12.20
CA SER A 101 -3.96 11.86 10.75
C SER A 101 -4.61 13.05 10.07
N ILE A 102 -3.91 13.65 9.10
CA ILE A 102 -4.40 14.81 8.34
C ILE A 102 -4.88 14.44 6.93
N GLY A 103 -4.62 13.23 6.47
CA GLY A 103 -5.13 12.76 5.17
C GLY A 103 -4.60 11.41 4.74
N CYS A 104 -5.13 10.94 3.60
CA CYS A 104 -4.74 9.68 2.98
C CYS A 104 -4.72 9.81 1.46
N ILE A 105 -3.72 9.20 0.84
CA ILE A 105 -3.73 8.85 -0.58
C ILE A 105 -3.98 7.35 -0.65
N TYR A 106 -5.13 6.95 -1.17
CA TYR A 106 -5.50 5.55 -1.32
C TYR A 106 -5.36 5.12 -2.78
N VAL A 107 -4.55 4.09 -3.02
CA VAL A 107 -4.40 3.50 -4.36
C VAL A 107 -5.28 2.27 -4.47
N VAL A 108 -6.27 2.33 -5.35
CA VAL A 108 -7.09 1.18 -5.75
C VAL A 108 -6.60 0.67 -7.11
N ARG A 109 -6.69 -0.62 -7.35
CA ARG A 109 -6.33 -1.27 -8.61
C ARG A 109 -7.43 -2.25 -8.98
N ASP A 110 -7.64 -2.45 -10.28
CA ASP A 110 -8.57 -3.45 -10.81
C ASP A 110 -8.36 -4.80 -10.09
N PRO A 111 -9.39 -5.34 -9.41
CA PRO A 111 -9.27 -6.59 -8.63
C PRO A 111 -8.81 -7.77 -9.49
N ARG A 112 -9.13 -7.76 -10.79
CA ARG A 112 -8.71 -8.80 -11.75
C ARG A 112 -7.20 -8.77 -11.98
N ASN A 113 -6.56 -7.59 -11.91
CA ASN A 113 -5.11 -7.43 -11.95
C ASN A 113 -4.45 -7.58 -10.57
N VAL A 114 -5.17 -7.31 -9.49
CA VAL A 114 -4.67 -7.57 -8.14
C VAL A 114 -4.49 -9.06 -7.92
N ILE A 115 -5.48 -9.89 -8.30
CA ILE A 115 -5.42 -11.34 -8.10
C ILE A 115 -4.24 -11.98 -8.82
N THR A 116 -3.94 -11.57 -10.07
CA THR A 116 -2.77 -12.06 -10.81
C THR A 116 -1.45 -11.67 -10.13
N SER A 117 -1.40 -10.47 -9.55
CA SER A 117 -0.23 -10.00 -8.81
C SER A 117 -0.05 -10.69 -7.44
N LEU A 118 -1.15 -11.03 -6.75
CA LEU A 118 -1.13 -11.82 -5.51
C LEU A 118 -0.64 -13.24 -5.78
N LYS A 119 -1.17 -13.89 -6.83
CA LYS A 119 -0.72 -15.22 -7.26
C LYS A 119 0.79 -15.27 -7.42
N ASN A 120 1.36 -14.33 -8.15
CA ASN A 120 2.81 -14.28 -8.35
C ASN A 120 3.55 -14.02 -7.02
N HIS A 121 3.18 -12.97 -6.30
CA HIS A 121 3.94 -12.53 -5.13
C HIS A 121 3.89 -13.52 -3.97
N TYR A 122 2.71 -14.07 -3.68
CA TYR A 122 2.50 -15.03 -2.60
C TYR A 122 2.51 -16.48 -3.08
N GLN A 123 2.82 -16.72 -4.36
CA GLN A 123 2.90 -18.04 -4.99
C GLN A 123 1.63 -18.86 -4.73
N LEU A 124 0.46 -18.24 -5.03
CA LEU A 124 -0.86 -18.81 -4.81
C LEU A 124 -1.45 -19.34 -6.12
N ASN A 125 -2.31 -20.36 -6.02
CA ASN A 125 -3.19 -20.72 -7.14
C ASN A 125 -4.39 -19.77 -7.25
N ASN A 126 -5.25 -19.98 -8.26
CA ASN A 126 -6.43 -19.13 -8.52
C ASN A 126 -7.36 -19.06 -7.30
N GLU A 127 -7.74 -20.20 -6.75
CA GLU A 127 -8.69 -20.29 -5.64
C GLU A 127 -8.13 -19.69 -4.33
N GLN A 128 -6.87 -19.93 -4.05
CA GLN A 128 -6.21 -19.32 -2.88
C GLN A 128 -6.17 -17.81 -2.98
N ALA A 129 -5.82 -17.25 -4.15
CA ALA A 129 -5.78 -15.81 -4.34
C ALA A 129 -7.19 -15.20 -4.31
N PHE A 130 -8.19 -15.89 -4.85
CA PHE A 130 -9.58 -15.49 -4.78
C PHE A 130 -10.11 -15.48 -3.35
N SER A 131 -9.92 -16.58 -2.62
CA SER A 131 -10.26 -16.67 -1.19
C SER A 131 -9.59 -15.56 -0.37
N TRP A 132 -8.32 -15.27 -0.65
CA TRP A 132 -7.62 -14.16 -0.01
C TRP A 132 -8.33 -12.83 -0.24
N MET A 133 -8.73 -12.52 -1.47
CA MET A 133 -9.36 -11.24 -1.82
C MET A 133 -10.81 -11.09 -1.33
N THR A 134 -11.50 -12.18 -1.10
CA THR A 134 -12.91 -12.19 -0.66
C THR A 134 -13.09 -12.41 0.83
N ASN A 135 -12.04 -12.80 1.57
CA ASN A 135 -12.11 -13.06 3.00
C ASN A 135 -12.18 -11.76 3.81
N GLU A 136 -13.34 -11.50 4.44
CA GLU A 136 -13.58 -10.33 5.30
C GLU A 136 -12.76 -10.33 6.60
N LYS A 137 -12.21 -11.46 6.99
CA LYS A 137 -11.38 -11.61 8.20
C LYS A 137 -9.89 -11.66 7.88
N ASN A 138 -9.50 -11.31 6.64
CA ASN A 138 -8.13 -11.45 6.20
C ASN A 138 -7.19 -10.44 6.86
N PHE A 139 -5.99 -10.89 7.19
CA PHE A 139 -4.91 -10.07 7.75
C PHE A 139 -3.56 -10.50 7.19
N ILE A 140 -2.58 -9.64 7.33
CA ILE A 140 -1.18 -9.90 6.98
C ILE A 140 -0.26 -9.55 8.13
N TYR A 141 0.90 -10.18 8.15
CA TYR A 141 1.99 -9.95 9.10
C TYR A 141 3.33 -10.32 8.45
N ASN A 142 4.44 -10.02 9.09
CA ASN A 142 5.76 -10.39 8.60
C ASN A 142 6.05 -11.86 8.93
N ILE A 143 5.76 -12.75 8.00
CA ILE A 143 5.95 -14.20 8.18
C ILE A 143 7.44 -14.57 8.35
N LEU A 144 8.37 -13.78 7.80
CA LEU A 144 9.81 -14.06 7.89
C LEU A 144 10.38 -13.83 9.29
N GLU A 145 9.73 -12.98 10.07
CA GLU A 145 10.13 -12.64 11.44
C GLU A 145 9.16 -13.17 12.49
N PHE A 146 8.22 -14.03 12.09
CA PHE A 146 7.15 -14.52 12.96
C PHE A 146 7.68 -15.21 14.23
N ASP A 147 8.70 -16.03 14.13
CA ASP A 147 9.28 -16.73 15.28
C ASP A 147 9.77 -15.76 16.37
N GLN A 148 10.27 -14.59 15.95
CA GLN A 148 10.80 -13.58 16.86
C GLN A 148 9.72 -12.59 17.29
N LEU A 149 8.93 -12.11 16.36
CA LEU A 149 8.03 -10.96 16.52
C LEU A 149 6.55 -11.35 16.64
N GLY A 150 6.19 -12.60 16.29
CA GLY A 150 4.80 -13.03 16.24
C GLY A 150 3.96 -12.12 15.32
N TYR A 151 2.79 -11.73 15.82
CA TYR A 151 1.88 -10.81 15.12
C TYR A 151 2.13 -9.32 15.41
N SER A 152 3.35 -8.93 15.82
CA SER A 152 3.64 -7.51 16.11
C SER A 152 3.41 -6.57 14.93
N ASP A 153 3.59 -7.07 13.70
CA ASP A 153 3.42 -6.32 12.46
C ASP A 153 2.03 -6.55 11.81
N PHE A 154 1.08 -7.03 12.62
CA PHE A 154 -0.27 -7.37 12.17
C PHE A 154 -0.96 -6.18 11.49
N GLN A 155 -1.51 -6.42 10.30
CA GLN A 155 -2.40 -5.50 9.58
C GLN A 155 -3.70 -6.21 9.22
N PHE A 156 -4.82 -5.67 9.66
CA PHE A 156 -6.15 -6.15 9.27
C PHE A 156 -6.51 -5.58 7.90
N ILE A 157 -6.46 -6.42 6.87
CA ILE A 157 -6.69 -5.98 5.48
C ILE A 157 -8.12 -6.22 5.01
N SER A 158 -8.86 -7.16 5.61
CA SER A 158 -10.20 -7.58 5.21
C SER A 158 -10.26 -8.03 3.74
N SER A 159 -11.43 -8.04 3.12
CA SER A 159 -11.56 -8.27 1.66
C SER A 159 -11.06 -7.06 0.87
N TRP A 160 -10.81 -7.25 -0.43
CA TRP A 160 -10.44 -6.17 -1.33
C TRP A 160 -11.51 -5.06 -1.35
N SER A 161 -12.79 -5.46 -1.44
CA SER A 161 -13.94 -4.53 -1.46
C SER A 161 -14.04 -3.73 -0.17
N THR A 162 -14.00 -4.39 0.97
CA THR A 162 -14.09 -3.73 2.28
C THR A 162 -12.89 -2.83 2.53
N ASN A 163 -11.69 -3.23 2.12
CA ASN A 163 -10.48 -2.44 2.31
C ASN A 163 -10.61 -1.06 1.64
N TYR A 164 -10.88 -0.98 0.33
CA TYR A 164 -10.95 0.32 -0.33
C TYR A 164 -12.16 1.14 0.11
N LYS A 165 -13.33 0.49 0.31
CA LYS A 165 -14.52 1.18 0.80
C LYS A 165 -14.31 1.81 2.15
N SER A 166 -13.61 1.13 3.07
CA SER A 166 -13.35 1.63 4.42
C SER A 166 -12.66 3.00 4.41
N TRP A 167 -11.73 3.22 3.48
CA TRP A 167 -11.07 4.51 3.30
C TRP A 167 -11.89 5.52 2.50
N ASN A 168 -12.61 5.05 1.48
CA ASN A 168 -13.33 5.93 0.55
C ASN A 168 -14.59 6.55 1.14
N VAL A 169 -15.33 5.81 1.98
CA VAL A 169 -16.61 6.28 2.51
C VAL A 169 -16.52 7.08 3.80
N GLN A 170 -15.42 6.94 4.53
CA GLN A 170 -15.23 7.64 5.80
C GLN A 170 -15.06 9.16 5.59
N LYS A 171 -15.47 9.96 6.59
CA LYS A 171 -15.42 11.43 6.55
C LYS A 171 -14.55 12.04 7.65
N LYS A 172 -13.81 11.22 8.40
CA LYS A 172 -12.97 11.68 9.52
C LYS A 172 -11.72 12.42 9.06
N ILE A 173 -11.13 11.99 7.94
CA ILE A 173 -9.95 12.62 7.33
C ILE A 173 -10.14 12.75 5.81
N PRO A 174 -9.52 13.75 5.16
CA PRO A 174 -9.52 13.86 3.70
C PRO A 174 -8.86 12.63 3.04
N VAL A 175 -9.50 12.07 2.01
CA VAL A 175 -8.94 10.97 1.22
C VAL A 175 -8.91 11.33 -0.26
N LYS A 176 -7.76 11.12 -0.89
CA LYS A 176 -7.63 11.15 -2.35
C LYS A 176 -7.54 9.71 -2.85
N LEU A 177 -8.63 9.20 -3.41
CA LEU A 177 -8.65 7.92 -4.10
C LEU A 177 -8.01 8.05 -5.47
N ILE A 178 -7.12 7.12 -5.82
CA ILE A 178 -6.40 7.08 -7.09
C ILE A 178 -6.50 5.67 -7.65
N LYS A 179 -6.85 5.54 -8.94
CA LYS A 179 -6.76 4.27 -9.63
C LYS A 179 -5.33 4.06 -10.12
N TYR A 180 -4.80 2.87 -9.92
CA TYR A 180 -3.47 2.48 -10.43
C TYR A 180 -3.38 2.68 -11.95
N GLU A 181 -4.45 2.36 -12.65
CA GLU A 181 -4.56 2.47 -14.10
C GLU A 181 -4.48 3.94 -14.56
N ASP A 182 -5.11 4.87 -13.83
CA ASP A 182 -5.01 6.30 -14.14
C ASP A 182 -3.59 6.82 -13.86
N LEU A 183 -2.97 6.35 -12.76
CA LEU A 183 -1.59 6.68 -12.44
C LEU A 183 -0.64 6.15 -13.52
N LEU A 184 -0.90 4.98 -14.09
CA LEU A 184 -0.12 4.40 -15.19
C LEU A 184 -0.28 5.17 -16.51
N ASN A 185 -1.52 5.49 -16.86
CA ASN A 185 -1.86 6.08 -18.17
C ASN A 185 -1.57 7.60 -18.22
N SER A 186 -1.65 8.28 -17.09
CA SER A 186 -1.52 9.73 -16.98
C SER A 186 -0.63 10.12 -15.78
N THR A 187 0.53 9.48 -15.68
CA THR A 187 1.42 9.55 -14.51
C THR A 187 1.70 10.98 -14.04
N TYR A 188 2.03 11.89 -14.95
CA TYR A 188 2.35 13.27 -14.58
C TYR A 188 1.13 14.00 -14.02
N ALA A 189 -0.01 13.94 -14.69
CA ALA A 189 -1.22 14.64 -14.27
C ALA A 189 -1.72 14.12 -12.92
N VAL A 190 -1.77 12.79 -12.75
CA VAL A 190 -2.20 12.17 -11.50
C VAL A 190 -1.24 12.48 -10.36
N PHE A 191 0.08 12.40 -10.59
CA PHE A 191 1.05 12.72 -9.55
C PHE A 191 1.06 14.20 -9.19
N PHE A 192 0.89 15.11 -10.16
CA PHE A 192 0.72 16.53 -9.89
C PHE A 192 -0.49 16.80 -8.98
N GLU A 193 -1.63 16.18 -9.24
CA GLU A 193 -2.82 16.27 -8.39
C GLU A 193 -2.64 15.67 -7.00
N ILE A 194 -1.78 14.63 -6.86
CA ILE A 194 -1.40 14.11 -5.54
C ILE A 194 -0.60 15.15 -4.76
N ILE A 195 0.40 15.76 -5.39
CA ILE A 195 1.22 16.80 -4.73
C ILE A 195 0.35 18.01 -4.34
N LYS A 196 -0.57 18.42 -5.21
CA LYS A 196 -1.54 19.48 -4.93
C LYS A 196 -2.45 19.15 -3.73
N PHE A 197 -2.93 17.91 -3.65
CA PHE A 197 -3.70 17.43 -2.51
C PHE A 197 -2.88 17.48 -1.21
N ILE A 198 -1.63 16.99 -1.24
CA ILE A 198 -0.74 17.03 -0.08
C ILE A 198 -0.49 18.49 0.34
N SER A 199 -0.15 19.38 -0.59
CA SER A 199 0.02 20.83 -0.32
C SER A 199 -1.21 21.41 0.40
N LYS A 200 -2.41 21.10 -0.10
CA LYS A 200 -3.67 21.57 0.48
C LYS A 200 -3.86 21.11 1.93
N ILE A 201 -3.68 19.81 2.22
CA ILE A 201 -3.93 19.25 3.57
C ILE A 201 -2.83 19.59 4.58
N THR A 202 -1.65 20.00 4.10
CA THR A 202 -0.53 20.45 4.93
C THR A 202 -0.47 21.98 5.07
N ASN A 203 -1.39 22.70 4.45
CA ASN A 203 -1.39 24.18 4.35
C ASN A 203 -0.05 24.72 3.83
N ASN A 204 0.61 23.96 2.94
CA ASN A 204 1.84 24.43 2.31
C ASN A 204 1.50 25.33 1.11
N SER A 205 1.87 26.61 1.20
CA SER A 205 1.66 27.62 0.14
C SER A 205 2.77 27.67 -0.91
N GLU A 206 3.83 26.88 -0.78
CA GLU A 206 4.91 26.85 -1.75
C GLU A 206 4.42 26.36 -3.12
N SER A 207 4.95 26.98 -4.17
CA SER A 207 4.66 26.57 -5.54
C SER A 207 5.16 25.14 -5.81
N ILE A 208 4.34 24.33 -6.47
CA ILE A 208 4.70 22.96 -6.81
C ILE A 208 5.84 22.98 -7.84
N ASN A 209 6.95 22.34 -7.51
CA ASN A 209 8.12 22.25 -8.38
C ASN A 209 7.88 21.21 -9.50
N LYS A 210 7.48 21.73 -10.68
CA LYS A 210 7.15 20.90 -11.85
C LYS A 210 8.37 20.13 -12.41
N ASP A 211 9.55 20.74 -12.35
CA ASP A 211 10.76 20.07 -12.85
C ASP A 211 11.21 18.94 -11.92
N ARG A 212 11.02 19.13 -10.62
CA ARG A 212 11.23 18.06 -9.65
C ARG A 212 10.25 16.89 -9.88
N ILE A 213 8.98 17.17 -10.19
CA ILE A 213 8.02 16.14 -10.60
C ILE A 213 8.56 15.35 -11.80
N LYS A 214 8.99 16.03 -12.88
CA LYS A 214 9.51 15.37 -14.08
C LYS A 214 10.71 14.46 -13.78
N LYS A 215 11.67 14.94 -12.99
CA LYS A 215 12.84 14.16 -12.57
C LYS A 215 12.43 12.93 -11.74
N THR A 216 11.55 13.13 -10.77
CA THR A 216 10.99 12.06 -9.94
C THR A 216 10.36 10.97 -10.81
N LEU A 217 9.45 11.34 -11.71
CA LEU A 217 8.75 10.38 -12.55
C LEU A 217 9.71 9.64 -13.50
N LYS A 218 10.70 10.31 -14.05
CA LYS A 218 11.72 9.68 -14.91
C LYS A 218 12.53 8.62 -14.15
N SER A 219 12.88 8.87 -12.90
CA SER A 219 13.70 7.95 -12.10
C SER A 219 12.89 6.86 -11.37
N THR A 220 11.55 6.98 -11.32
CA THR A 220 10.66 6.01 -10.68
C THR A 220 9.77 5.25 -11.66
N THR A 221 10.15 5.17 -12.94
CA THR A 221 9.46 4.31 -13.92
C THR A 221 9.51 2.85 -13.47
N PHE A 222 8.55 2.05 -13.92
CA PHE A 222 8.54 0.62 -13.60
C PHE A 222 9.86 -0.07 -13.99
N ASP A 223 10.38 0.25 -15.17
CA ASP A 223 11.64 -0.34 -15.66
C ASP A 223 12.84 0.10 -14.81
N ALA A 224 12.87 1.37 -14.38
CA ALA A 224 13.93 1.86 -13.48
C ALA A 224 13.89 1.13 -12.11
N LEU A 225 12.69 0.96 -11.53
CA LEU A 225 12.53 0.24 -10.27
C LEU A 225 12.86 -1.24 -10.40
N LYS A 226 12.45 -1.88 -11.51
CA LYS A 226 12.77 -3.28 -11.81
C LYS A 226 14.27 -3.49 -11.99
N LYS A 227 14.93 -2.59 -12.72
CA LYS A 227 16.40 -2.61 -12.88
C LYS A 227 17.10 -2.47 -11.53
N ASN A 228 16.64 -1.54 -10.69
CA ASN A 228 17.19 -1.34 -9.35
C ASN A 228 17.03 -2.61 -8.47
N GLU A 229 15.88 -3.29 -8.55
CA GLU A 229 15.67 -4.58 -7.87
C GLU A 229 16.66 -5.64 -8.34
N GLN A 230 16.91 -5.73 -9.64
CA GLN A 230 17.85 -6.70 -10.22
C GLN A 230 19.30 -6.46 -9.78
N GLU A 231 19.71 -5.20 -9.68
CA GLU A 231 21.08 -4.80 -9.32
C GLU A 231 21.34 -4.87 -7.81
N HIS A 232 20.36 -4.52 -6.99
CA HIS A 232 20.55 -4.32 -5.54
C HIS A 232 19.64 -5.20 -4.67
N GLY A 233 18.76 -5.99 -5.27
CA GLY A 233 17.70 -6.69 -4.58
C GLY A 233 16.58 -5.75 -4.11
N PHE A 234 15.55 -6.30 -3.50
CA PHE A 234 14.45 -5.52 -2.93
C PHE A 234 13.98 -6.12 -1.60
N SER A 235 13.82 -5.27 -0.59
CA SER A 235 13.50 -5.72 0.77
C SER A 235 12.09 -6.31 0.92
N GLU A 236 11.15 -5.89 0.07
CA GLU A 236 9.76 -6.39 0.07
C GLU A 236 9.57 -7.61 -0.87
N ALA A 237 10.63 -8.09 -1.53
CA ALA A 237 10.59 -9.32 -2.31
C ALA A 237 10.53 -10.53 -1.38
N VAL A 238 9.60 -11.44 -1.63
CA VAL A 238 9.43 -12.66 -0.83
C VAL A 238 10.36 -13.77 -1.31
N ARG A 239 10.66 -14.72 -0.43
CA ARG A 239 11.43 -15.90 -0.81
C ARG A 239 10.60 -16.84 -1.67
N ASP A 240 11.27 -17.49 -2.62
CA ASP A 240 10.65 -18.55 -3.39
C ASP A 240 10.36 -19.76 -2.49
N ARG A 241 9.21 -20.41 -2.70
CA ARG A 241 8.78 -21.55 -1.89
C ARG A 241 9.55 -22.83 -2.22
N GLU A 242 9.94 -22.99 -3.48
CA GLU A 242 10.65 -24.18 -3.96
C GLU A 242 12.17 -24.03 -3.76
N ASP A 243 12.69 -22.82 -3.95
CA ASP A 243 14.11 -22.51 -3.75
C ASP A 243 14.28 -21.31 -2.81
N ARG A 244 14.44 -21.58 -1.52
CA ARG A 244 14.59 -20.56 -0.48
C ARG A 244 15.80 -19.62 -0.66
N ASN A 245 16.75 -19.98 -1.53
CA ASN A 245 17.87 -19.12 -1.87
C ASN A 245 17.49 -18.04 -2.91
N LYS A 246 16.38 -18.24 -3.61
CA LYS A 246 15.85 -17.27 -4.59
C LYS A 246 14.76 -16.40 -3.97
N LYS A 247 14.57 -15.24 -4.59
CA LYS A 247 13.46 -14.33 -4.31
C LYS A 247 12.53 -14.25 -5.52
N VAL A 248 11.24 -14.21 -5.25
CA VAL A 248 10.24 -13.88 -6.28
C VAL A 248 10.37 -12.40 -6.61
N PRO A 249 10.57 -12.03 -7.90
CA PRO A 249 10.69 -10.63 -8.29
C PRO A 249 9.47 -9.82 -7.83
N PHE A 250 9.72 -8.73 -7.11
CA PHE A 250 8.65 -7.84 -6.66
C PHE A 250 8.05 -7.05 -7.81
N PHE A 251 8.91 -6.49 -8.68
CA PHE A 251 8.56 -5.80 -9.92
C PHE A 251 8.49 -6.80 -11.07
N ASN A 252 7.43 -7.63 -11.10
CA ASN A 252 7.27 -8.71 -12.09
C ASN A 252 6.71 -8.16 -13.42
N LEU A 253 5.39 -8.22 -13.61
CA LEU A 253 4.73 -7.83 -14.87
C LEU A 253 4.47 -6.32 -14.95
N GLY A 254 4.20 -5.65 -13.84
CA GLY A 254 3.92 -4.22 -13.80
C GLY A 254 2.83 -3.78 -14.79
N PRO A 255 3.15 -2.87 -15.72
CA PRO A 255 2.22 -2.43 -16.77
C PRO A 255 1.75 -3.54 -17.70
N LYS A 256 2.52 -4.62 -17.85
CA LYS A 256 2.19 -5.78 -18.69
C LYS A 256 1.25 -6.78 -17.99
N ASN A 257 0.85 -6.51 -16.74
CA ASN A 257 -0.09 -7.35 -16.04
C ASN A 257 -1.49 -7.18 -16.62
N ASP A 258 -1.87 -8.12 -17.48
CA ASP A 258 -3.15 -8.16 -18.19
C ASP A 258 -3.91 -9.43 -17.79
N TRP A 259 -4.91 -9.26 -16.91
CA TRP A 259 -5.72 -10.35 -16.41
C TRP A 259 -6.45 -11.13 -17.53
N LYS A 260 -6.79 -10.46 -18.64
CA LYS A 260 -7.46 -11.08 -19.79
C LYS A 260 -6.60 -12.15 -20.47
N LYS A 261 -5.27 -12.01 -20.38
CA LYS A 261 -4.30 -12.95 -20.94
C LYS A 261 -3.82 -14.02 -19.96
N ILE A 262 -3.92 -13.71 -18.64
CA ILE A 262 -3.32 -14.54 -17.59
C ILE A 262 -4.34 -15.52 -16.99
N LEU A 263 -5.62 -15.11 -16.90
CA LEU A 263 -6.68 -15.90 -16.29
C LEU A 263 -7.51 -16.61 -17.38
N ASP A 264 -7.89 -17.85 -17.10
CA ASP A 264 -8.85 -18.58 -17.92
C ASP A 264 -10.25 -17.95 -17.88
N GLU A 265 -11.12 -18.32 -18.81
CA GLU A 265 -12.41 -17.69 -18.99
C GLU A 265 -13.34 -17.90 -17.80
N GLU A 266 -13.45 -19.13 -17.31
CA GLU A 266 -14.31 -19.48 -16.18
C GLU A 266 -13.94 -18.66 -14.94
N PHE A 267 -12.64 -18.54 -14.66
CA PHE A 267 -12.16 -17.78 -13.51
C PHE A 267 -12.33 -16.27 -13.68
N ARG A 268 -12.22 -15.75 -14.92
CA ARG A 268 -12.53 -14.34 -15.23
C ARG A 268 -13.99 -14.01 -14.92
N GLU A 269 -14.93 -14.85 -15.35
CA GLU A 269 -16.38 -14.69 -15.08
C GLU A 269 -16.67 -14.74 -13.58
N LYS A 270 -16.07 -15.68 -12.86
CA LYS A 270 -16.19 -15.79 -11.40
C LYS A 270 -15.77 -14.50 -10.69
N ILE A 271 -14.61 -13.94 -11.05
CA ILE A 271 -14.10 -12.69 -10.46
C ILE A 271 -15.01 -11.52 -10.83
N GLN A 272 -15.41 -11.39 -12.09
CA GLN A 272 -16.28 -10.31 -12.55
C GLN A 272 -17.61 -10.32 -11.80
N LYS A 273 -18.24 -11.47 -11.64
CA LYS A 273 -19.51 -11.62 -10.90
C LYS A 273 -19.38 -11.19 -9.44
N VAL A 274 -18.31 -11.59 -8.75
CA VAL A 274 -18.13 -11.26 -7.33
C VAL A 274 -17.83 -9.78 -7.11
N PHE A 275 -17.06 -9.16 -7.99
CA PHE A 275 -16.69 -7.75 -7.87
C PHE A 275 -17.50 -6.82 -8.77
N GLU A 276 -18.63 -7.28 -9.39
CA GLU A 276 -19.42 -6.53 -10.37
C GLU A 276 -19.79 -5.13 -9.88
N LYS A 277 -20.34 -5.04 -8.67
CA LYS A 277 -20.72 -3.75 -8.08
C LYS A 277 -19.51 -2.83 -7.93
N ASP A 278 -18.41 -3.35 -7.44
CA ASP A 278 -17.19 -2.57 -7.21
C ASP A 278 -16.54 -2.13 -8.54
N LEU A 279 -16.56 -3.00 -9.54
CA LEU A 279 -16.09 -2.66 -10.89
C LEU A 279 -16.90 -1.51 -11.49
N ASN A 280 -18.23 -1.54 -11.32
CA ASN A 280 -19.12 -0.47 -11.78
C ASN A 280 -18.89 0.82 -10.97
N ASP A 281 -18.84 0.76 -9.63
CA ASP A 281 -18.62 1.91 -8.75
C ASP A 281 -17.28 2.63 -9.05
N LEU A 282 -16.26 1.87 -9.45
CA LEU A 282 -14.93 2.37 -9.80
C LEU A 282 -14.74 2.59 -11.30
N ASN A 283 -15.77 2.37 -12.14
CA ASN A 283 -15.70 2.47 -13.60
C ASN A 283 -14.53 1.63 -14.21
N TYR A 284 -14.39 0.38 -13.77
CA TYR A 284 -13.55 -0.62 -14.43
C TYR A 284 -14.37 -1.38 -15.48
N LYS A 285 -13.87 -1.37 -16.73
CA LYS A 285 -14.51 -2.05 -17.88
C LYS A 285 -13.98 -3.49 -18.06
#